data_df5009bda4f4be7d953e52987ece5223
#
_entry.id   df5009bda4f4be7d953e52987ece5223
#
_cell.length_a   1.000
_cell.length_b   1.000
_cell.length_c   1.000
_cell.angle_alpha   90.00
_cell.angle_beta   90.00
_cell.angle_gamma   90.00
#
_symmetry.space_group_name_H-M   'P 1'
#
loop_
_entity.id
_entity.type
_entity.pdbx_description
1 polymer ?
#
loop_
_entity_poly.entity_id
_entity_poly.type
_entity_poly.pdbx_seq_one_letter_code
_entity_poly.pdbx_strand_id
1 'polypeptide(L)'
;MNRKIKDALTLGIAAAFVLMFALWSICKSDDAVSESERRPLKQFPTLNVEEVLSGRFQSNFESYMLDQFPLRDELRTLKALSVRYLFGEKDNNGIYMADGYAAKLDDTIREDSLDHAADRFRYVYETYLKDTGANIYLSVIPDKNCFLAAENGYPAMDYDRFFALMREKVDFAQFVDLTDTLSLESYYRTDLHWRQEALLPTAQALADAMGVSLSESFDEVTLDAPFYGVYRGQSALPMVPDKLAYLTNSALEGCRVYDYESGEYLPVYTLDKAGGSDPYEIFLSGPKSLLRVENPNAKTAVSYTHLRAH
;
A
#
# COMPACT_ATOMS: atom_id res chain seq x y z
N MET A 1 -53.31 1.87 17.74
CA MET A 1 -52.47 0.96 18.50
C MET A 1 -52.00 1.65 19.78
N ASN A 2 -52.24 1.07 20.95
CA ASN A 2 -51.88 1.65 22.25
C ASN A 2 -50.38 1.91 22.32
N ARG A 3 -49.98 3.07 22.88
CA ARG A 3 -48.55 3.47 23.00
C ARG A 3 -47.70 2.38 23.67
N LYS A 4 -48.21 1.76 24.73
CA LYS A 4 -47.52 0.64 25.43
C LYS A 4 -47.27 -0.57 24.53
N ILE A 5 -48.21 -0.87 23.59
CA ILE A 5 -48.03 -1.97 22.64
C ILE A 5 -46.97 -1.63 21.60
N LYS A 6 -46.95 -0.39 21.12
CA LYS A 6 -45.90 0.09 20.20
C LYS A 6 -44.50 0.01 20.85
N ASP A 7 -44.39 0.52 22.08
CA ASP A 7 -43.12 0.53 22.81
C ASP A 7 -42.64 -0.92 23.09
N ALA A 8 -43.54 -1.81 23.51
CA ALA A 8 -43.22 -3.23 23.71
C ALA A 8 -42.81 -3.94 22.41
N LEU A 9 -43.49 -3.64 21.30
CA LEU A 9 -43.15 -4.20 19.99
C LEU A 9 -41.77 -3.71 19.53
N THR A 10 -41.49 -2.40 19.66
CA THR A 10 -40.19 -1.81 19.30
C THR A 10 -39.06 -2.44 20.12
N LEU A 11 -39.23 -2.56 21.44
CA LEU A 11 -38.26 -3.21 22.32
C LEU A 11 -38.06 -4.69 21.96
N GLY A 12 -39.17 -5.41 21.68
CA GLY A 12 -39.12 -6.81 21.25
C GLY A 12 -38.35 -7.01 19.95
N ILE A 13 -38.61 -6.18 18.94
CA ILE A 13 -37.86 -6.22 17.66
C ILE A 13 -36.40 -5.89 17.86
N ALA A 14 -36.07 -4.84 18.63
CA ALA A 14 -34.70 -4.45 18.91
C ALA A 14 -33.96 -5.57 19.67
N ALA A 15 -34.58 -6.16 20.69
CA ALA A 15 -34.00 -7.28 21.45
C ALA A 15 -33.78 -8.52 20.56
N ALA A 16 -34.76 -8.86 19.73
CA ALA A 16 -34.65 -9.99 18.78
C ALA A 16 -33.49 -9.75 17.78
N PHE A 17 -33.35 -8.53 17.28
CA PHE A 17 -32.25 -8.16 16.38
C PHE A 17 -30.87 -8.34 17.04
N VAL A 18 -30.71 -7.80 18.24
CA VAL A 18 -29.43 -7.94 19.00
C VAL A 18 -29.13 -9.40 19.31
N LEU A 19 -30.14 -10.17 19.78
CA LEU A 19 -29.98 -11.58 20.10
C LEU A 19 -29.65 -12.42 18.85
N MET A 20 -30.25 -12.12 17.72
CA MET A 20 -29.96 -12.78 16.45
C MET A 20 -28.47 -12.63 16.07
N PHE A 21 -27.93 -11.41 16.10
CA PHE A 21 -26.52 -11.19 15.79
C PHE A 21 -25.58 -11.78 16.85
N ALA A 22 -25.96 -11.73 18.13
CA ALA A 22 -25.18 -12.35 19.20
C ALA A 22 -25.08 -13.89 19.02
N LEU A 23 -26.22 -14.56 18.74
CA LEU A 23 -26.23 -15.99 18.47
C LEU A 23 -25.47 -16.33 17.20
N TRP A 24 -25.61 -15.53 16.14
CA TRP A 24 -24.86 -15.74 14.90
C TRP A 24 -23.35 -15.59 15.13
N SER A 25 -22.89 -14.57 15.88
CA SER A 25 -21.47 -14.41 16.24
C SER A 25 -20.92 -15.59 17.02
N ILE A 26 -21.72 -16.22 17.90
CA ILE A 26 -21.30 -17.40 18.67
C ILE A 26 -21.26 -18.67 17.80
N CYS A 27 -22.17 -18.79 16.84
CA CYS A 27 -22.29 -20.00 16.01
C CYS A 27 -21.42 -19.98 14.75
N LYS A 28 -20.98 -18.78 14.30
CA LYS A 28 -20.10 -18.64 13.15
C LYS A 28 -18.69 -19.12 13.50
N SER A 29 -18.04 -19.81 12.58
CA SER A 29 -16.60 -20.08 12.69
C SER A 29 -15.80 -18.80 12.50
N ASP A 30 -14.68 -18.68 13.21
CA ASP A 30 -13.78 -17.55 13.07
C ASP A 30 -13.03 -17.56 11.74
N ASP A 31 -12.91 -16.39 11.13
CA ASP A 31 -12.07 -16.18 9.95
C ASP A 31 -10.65 -15.82 10.38
N ALA A 32 -9.64 -16.41 9.75
CA ALA A 32 -8.25 -16.15 10.09
C ALA A 32 -7.75 -14.82 9.49
N VAL A 33 -8.25 -14.47 8.31
CA VAL A 33 -7.76 -13.33 7.52
C VAL A 33 -8.95 -12.59 6.92
N SER A 34 -8.85 -11.27 6.84
CA SER A 34 -9.73 -10.46 6.01
C SER A 34 -9.13 -10.35 4.61
N GLU A 35 -9.82 -10.88 3.63
CA GLU A 35 -9.42 -10.79 2.22
C GLU A 35 -9.53 -9.35 1.71
N SER A 36 -10.56 -8.61 2.14
CA SER A 36 -10.79 -7.24 1.74
C SER A 36 -9.75 -6.26 2.28
N GLU A 37 -9.31 -6.45 3.54
CA GLU A 37 -8.30 -5.61 4.20
C GLU A 37 -6.87 -6.16 4.11
N ARG A 38 -6.70 -7.39 3.61
CA ARG A 38 -5.41 -8.09 3.49
C ARG A 38 -4.64 -8.15 4.81
N ARG A 39 -5.34 -8.47 5.90
CA ARG A 39 -4.73 -8.57 7.23
C ARG A 39 -5.28 -9.74 8.04
N PRO A 40 -4.48 -10.26 8.99
CA PRO A 40 -5.00 -11.21 9.97
C PRO A 40 -6.13 -10.57 10.78
N LEU A 41 -7.18 -11.36 11.03
CA LEU A 41 -8.25 -10.99 11.95
C LEU A 41 -7.92 -11.44 13.37
N LYS A 42 -8.36 -10.67 14.35
CA LYS A 42 -8.18 -11.01 15.76
C LYS A 42 -8.91 -12.31 16.05
N GLN A 43 -8.19 -13.23 16.68
CA GLN A 43 -8.73 -14.49 17.18
C GLN A 43 -9.14 -14.34 18.64
N PHE A 44 -9.95 -15.30 19.15
CA PHE A 44 -10.41 -15.26 20.54
C PHE A 44 -9.21 -15.16 21.50
N PRO A 45 -9.18 -14.17 22.40
CA PRO A 45 -8.02 -13.93 23.26
C PRO A 45 -7.85 -15.01 24.32
N THR A 46 -6.61 -15.26 24.70
CA THR A 46 -6.28 -16.16 25.78
C THR A 46 -6.80 -15.62 27.12
N LEU A 47 -7.59 -16.40 27.83
CA LEU A 47 -8.11 -16.02 29.14
C LEU A 47 -7.10 -16.41 30.22
N ASN A 48 -6.46 -15.40 30.82
CA ASN A 48 -5.62 -15.58 32.01
C ASN A 48 -5.81 -14.40 32.98
N VAL A 49 -5.45 -14.62 34.25
CA VAL A 49 -5.70 -13.66 35.33
C VAL A 49 -4.96 -12.33 35.11
N GLU A 50 -3.75 -12.37 34.61
CA GLU A 50 -2.94 -11.16 34.38
C GLU A 50 -3.56 -10.29 33.27
N GLU A 51 -4.01 -10.88 32.16
CA GLU A 51 -4.67 -10.15 31.08
C GLU A 51 -6.00 -9.57 31.48
N VAL A 52 -6.76 -10.28 32.33
CA VAL A 52 -8.05 -9.78 32.86
C VAL A 52 -7.81 -8.61 33.81
N LEU A 53 -6.87 -8.72 34.74
CA LEU A 53 -6.58 -7.66 35.71
C LEU A 53 -5.95 -6.41 35.07
N SER A 54 -5.16 -6.59 34.02
CA SER A 54 -4.56 -5.47 33.26
C SER A 54 -5.52 -4.81 32.27
N GLY A 55 -6.71 -5.35 32.04
CA GLY A 55 -7.66 -4.87 31.03
C GLY A 55 -7.33 -5.29 29.59
N ARG A 56 -6.22 -5.98 29.35
CA ARG A 56 -5.81 -6.43 28.02
C ARG A 56 -6.80 -7.45 27.41
N PHE A 57 -7.33 -8.35 28.24
CA PHE A 57 -8.33 -9.30 27.78
C PHE A 57 -9.57 -8.58 27.22
N GLN A 58 -10.09 -7.59 27.93
CA GLN A 58 -11.28 -6.83 27.50
C GLN A 58 -11.03 -6.13 26.17
N SER A 59 -9.90 -5.46 26.02
CA SER A 59 -9.53 -4.77 24.78
C SER A 59 -9.32 -5.73 23.61
N ASN A 60 -8.66 -6.86 23.84
CA ASN A 60 -8.47 -7.88 22.81
C ASN A 60 -9.78 -8.56 22.44
N PHE A 61 -10.67 -8.80 23.42
CA PHE A 61 -12.01 -9.39 23.18
C PHE A 61 -12.90 -8.43 22.36
N GLU A 62 -12.86 -7.12 22.66
CA GLU A 62 -13.57 -6.12 21.87
C GLU A 62 -13.07 -6.13 20.42
N SER A 63 -11.76 -6.12 20.21
CA SER A 63 -11.15 -6.20 18.88
C SER A 63 -11.53 -7.50 18.15
N TYR A 64 -11.55 -8.62 18.84
CA TYR A 64 -12.02 -9.90 18.31
C TYR A 64 -13.49 -9.82 17.87
N MET A 65 -14.37 -9.29 18.72
CA MET A 65 -15.80 -9.17 18.41
C MET A 65 -16.04 -8.26 17.19
N LEU A 66 -15.25 -7.21 17.02
CA LEU A 66 -15.33 -6.34 15.85
C LEU A 66 -14.81 -7.03 14.57
N ASP A 67 -13.75 -7.80 14.68
CA ASP A 67 -13.15 -8.49 13.55
C ASP A 67 -13.98 -9.71 13.09
N GLN A 68 -14.60 -10.42 14.02
CA GLN A 68 -15.39 -11.62 13.73
C GLN A 68 -16.90 -11.36 13.61
N PHE A 69 -17.30 -10.06 13.57
CA PHE A 69 -18.72 -9.72 13.49
C PHE A 69 -19.35 -10.25 12.18
N PRO A 70 -20.54 -10.90 12.24
CA PRO A 70 -21.21 -11.37 11.03
C PRO A 70 -21.51 -10.22 10.06
N LEU A 71 -21.32 -10.46 8.75
CA LEU A 71 -21.51 -9.46 7.69
C LEU A 71 -20.62 -8.23 7.87
N ARG A 72 -19.43 -8.40 8.46
CA ARG A 72 -18.52 -7.28 8.75
C ARG A 72 -18.21 -6.45 7.50
N ASP A 73 -17.85 -7.08 6.40
CA ASP A 73 -17.45 -6.38 5.19
C ASP A 73 -18.62 -5.67 4.50
N GLU A 74 -19.82 -6.28 4.53
CA GLU A 74 -21.04 -5.67 4.03
C GLU A 74 -21.45 -4.46 4.87
N LEU A 75 -21.32 -4.55 6.20
CA LEU A 75 -21.63 -3.44 7.09
C LEU A 75 -20.60 -2.30 6.97
N ARG A 76 -19.34 -2.62 6.76
CA ARG A 76 -18.29 -1.63 6.45
C ARG A 76 -18.61 -0.91 5.14
N THR A 77 -19.01 -1.65 4.10
CA THR A 77 -19.42 -1.09 2.82
C THR A 77 -20.67 -0.22 2.97
N LEU A 78 -21.68 -0.70 3.72
CA LEU A 78 -22.89 0.08 3.99
C LEU A 78 -22.57 1.39 4.73
N LYS A 79 -21.71 1.34 5.75
CA LYS A 79 -21.20 2.53 6.43
C LYS A 79 -20.51 3.47 5.46
N ALA A 80 -19.59 2.98 4.62
CA ALA A 80 -18.85 3.79 3.66
C ALA A 80 -19.76 4.48 2.64
N LEU A 81 -20.75 3.77 2.12
CA LEU A 81 -21.78 4.34 1.21
C LEU A 81 -22.63 5.40 1.93
N SER A 82 -23.01 5.14 3.19
CA SER A 82 -23.78 6.11 3.98
C SER A 82 -22.97 7.38 4.25
N VAL A 83 -21.72 7.25 4.62
CA VAL A 83 -20.80 8.39 4.84
C VAL A 83 -20.69 9.23 3.58
N ARG A 84 -20.47 8.61 2.43
CA ARG A 84 -20.27 9.30 1.16
C ARG A 84 -21.55 9.92 0.60
N TYR A 85 -22.64 9.14 0.51
CA TYR A 85 -23.84 9.54 -0.24
C TYR A 85 -24.96 10.10 0.63
N LEU A 86 -25.06 9.71 1.92
CA LEU A 86 -26.09 10.22 2.81
C LEU A 86 -25.59 11.43 3.62
N PHE A 87 -24.36 11.36 4.12
CA PHE A 87 -23.77 12.46 4.92
C PHE A 87 -22.93 13.43 4.09
N GLY A 88 -22.57 13.09 2.84
CA GLY A 88 -21.86 13.96 1.92
C GLY A 88 -20.38 14.15 2.29
N GLU A 89 -19.80 13.25 3.10
CA GLU A 89 -18.38 13.31 3.43
C GLU A 89 -17.52 13.01 2.21
N LYS A 90 -16.39 13.69 2.10
CA LYS A 90 -15.49 13.56 0.96
C LYS A 90 -14.63 12.32 0.99
N ASP A 91 -14.39 11.74 2.16
CA ASP A 91 -13.59 10.54 2.37
C ASP A 91 -14.27 9.53 3.30
N ASN A 92 -13.75 8.29 3.34
CA ASN A 92 -14.03 7.31 4.38
C ASN A 92 -12.72 6.67 4.85
N ASN A 93 -12.44 6.77 6.14
CA ASN A 93 -11.19 6.31 6.76
C ASN A 93 -9.93 6.97 6.15
N GLY A 94 -10.02 8.24 5.78
CA GLY A 94 -8.93 8.99 5.16
C GLY A 94 -8.65 8.62 3.69
N ILE A 95 -9.51 7.81 3.05
CA ILE A 95 -9.42 7.48 1.63
C ILE A 95 -10.55 8.20 0.89
N TYR A 96 -10.20 8.99 -0.10
CA TYR A 96 -11.15 9.65 -0.99
C TYR A 96 -11.13 9.02 -2.39
N MET A 97 -12.16 9.32 -3.18
CA MET A 97 -12.27 8.89 -4.58
C MET A 97 -12.54 10.10 -5.47
N ALA A 98 -11.74 10.25 -6.51
CA ALA A 98 -11.91 11.23 -7.57
C ALA A 98 -11.44 10.63 -8.90
N ASP A 99 -12.05 11.00 -10.00
CA ASP A 99 -11.74 10.57 -11.39
C ASP A 99 -11.54 9.06 -11.55
N GLY A 100 -12.23 8.26 -10.72
CA GLY A 100 -12.13 6.80 -10.73
C GLY A 100 -10.91 6.25 -9.98
N TYR A 101 -10.12 7.09 -9.33
CA TYR A 101 -8.98 6.73 -8.49
C TYR A 101 -9.30 6.88 -7.00
N ALA A 102 -8.77 5.99 -6.20
CA ALA A 102 -8.74 6.13 -4.75
C ALA A 102 -7.36 6.61 -4.31
N ALA A 103 -7.34 7.55 -3.38
CA ALA A 103 -6.10 8.05 -2.79
C ALA A 103 -6.29 8.34 -1.30
N LYS A 104 -5.19 8.32 -0.55
CA LYS A 104 -5.18 8.66 0.86
C LYS A 104 -5.03 10.18 1.01
N LEU A 105 -5.81 10.78 1.90
CA LEU A 105 -5.60 12.16 2.30
C LEU A 105 -4.27 12.27 3.06
N ASP A 106 -3.31 13.00 2.47
CA ASP A 106 -2.05 13.35 3.11
C ASP A 106 -1.63 14.74 2.58
N ASP A 107 -1.78 15.75 3.43
CA ASP A 107 -1.58 17.16 3.07
C ASP A 107 -0.44 17.81 3.87
N THR A 108 0.25 17.04 4.72
CA THR A 108 1.19 17.58 5.67
C THR A 108 2.61 17.13 5.42
N ILE A 109 3.53 18.08 5.22
CA ILE A 109 4.96 17.82 5.23
C ILE A 109 5.41 17.64 6.69
N ARG A 110 5.88 16.45 7.02
CA ARG A 110 6.44 16.12 8.33
C ARG A 110 7.93 16.39 8.33
N GLU A 111 8.32 17.63 8.61
CA GLU A 111 9.72 18.05 8.53
C GLU A 111 10.63 17.22 9.43
N ASP A 112 10.19 16.85 10.65
CA ASP A 112 10.95 15.95 11.54
C ASP A 112 11.28 14.59 10.90
N SER A 113 10.33 14.05 10.10
CA SER A 113 10.55 12.79 9.38
C SER A 113 11.54 12.97 8.23
N LEU A 114 11.51 14.11 7.54
CA LEU A 114 12.47 14.44 6.49
C LEU A 114 13.88 14.65 7.08
N ASP A 115 13.99 15.32 8.21
CA ASP A 115 15.25 15.50 8.93
C ASP A 115 15.84 14.14 9.33
N HIS A 116 15.03 13.27 9.91
CA HIS A 116 15.47 11.94 10.27
C HIS A 116 15.93 11.13 9.06
N ALA A 117 15.20 11.17 7.94
CA ALA A 117 15.59 10.48 6.72
C ALA A 117 16.91 11.04 6.15
N ALA A 118 17.04 12.36 6.06
CA ALA A 118 18.25 13.02 5.58
C ALA A 118 19.47 12.69 6.45
N ASP A 119 19.30 12.67 7.78
CA ASP A 119 20.35 12.27 8.71
C ASP A 119 20.82 10.83 8.48
N ARG A 120 19.88 9.90 8.20
CA ARG A 120 20.22 8.51 7.89
C ARG A 120 20.97 8.40 6.55
N PHE A 121 20.52 9.10 5.51
CA PHE A 121 21.24 9.14 4.23
C PHE A 121 22.63 9.75 4.39
N ARG A 122 22.76 10.84 5.14
CA ARG A 122 24.05 11.48 5.42
C ARG A 122 24.97 10.56 6.20
N TYR A 123 24.47 9.85 7.20
CA TYR A 123 25.25 8.85 7.95
C TYR A 123 25.81 7.77 7.02
N VAL A 124 24.99 7.23 6.11
CA VAL A 124 25.46 6.22 5.14
C VAL A 124 26.51 6.80 4.21
N TYR A 125 26.25 8.00 3.68
CA TYR A 125 27.20 8.71 2.80
C TYR A 125 28.54 8.94 3.47
N GLU A 126 28.55 9.60 4.63
CA GLU A 126 29.78 9.95 5.36
C GLU A 126 30.55 8.72 5.84
N THR A 127 29.87 7.65 6.21
CA THR A 127 30.51 6.46 6.77
C THR A 127 31.04 5.52 5.70
N TYR A 128 30.35 5.39 4.57
CA TYR A 128 30.62 4.29 3.62
C TYR A 128 30.90 4.75 2.20
N LEU A 129 30.44 5.92 1.77
CA LEU A 129 30.42 6.31 0.34
C LEU A 129 31.32 7.46 -0.01
N LYS A 130 31.52 8.44 0.88
CA LYS A 130 32.23 9.68 0.64
C LYS A 130 33.60 9.53 -0.02
N ASP A 131 34.40 8.56 0.42
CA ASP A 131 35.77 8.35 -0.03
C ASP A 131 35.87 7.29 -1.15
N THR A 132 34.76 6.80 -1.66
CA THR A 132 34.75 5.76 -2.70
C THR A 132 34.78 6.31 -4.13
N GLY A 133 34.52 7.61 -4.31
CA GLY A 133 34.33 8.23 -5.63
C GLY A 133 33.01 7.86 -6.32
N ALA A 134 32.06 7.25 -5.59
CA ALA A 134 30.75 6.89 -6.12
C ALA A 134 29.91 8.15 -6.38
N ASN A 135 29.21 8.18 -7.53
CA ASN A 135 28.18 9.17 -7.81
C ASN A 135 26.91 8.81 -7.05
N ILE A 136 26.37 9.75 -6.30
CA ILE A 136 25.17 9.55 -5.50
C ILE A 136 24.01 10.28 -6.19
N TYR A 137 22.94 9.57 -6.40
CA TYR A 137 21.70 10.09 -6.97
C TYR A 137 20.56 9.90 -5.98
N LEU A 138 19.71 10.91 -5.87
CA LEU A 138 18.47 10.86 -5.08
C LEU A 138 17.30 11.18 -5.99
N SER A 139 16.27 10.36 -5.94
CA SER A 139 14.96 10.68 -6.49
C SER A 139 13.88 10.41 -5.46
N VAL A 140 12.82 11.18 -5.50
CA VAL A 140 11.65 10.99 -4.67
C VAL A 140 10.44 10.82 -5.58
N ILE A 141 9.70 9.74 -5.36
CA ILE A 141 8.54 9.39 -6.15
C ILE A 141 7.32 10.06 -5.50
N PRO A 142 6.64 11.01 -6.17
CA PRO A 142 5.39 11.54 -5.66
C PRO A 142 4.34 10.44 -5.56
N ASP A 143 3.42 10.56 -4.62
CA ASP A 143 2.22 9.73 -4.67
C ASP A 143 1.20 10.32 -5.67
N LYS A 144 0.11 9.58 -5.92
CA LYS A 144 -0.89 10.03 -6.90
C LYS A 144 -1.66 11.30 -6.50
N ASN A 145 -1.61 11.75 -5.23
CA ASN A 145 -2.21 13.02 -4.83
C ASN A 145 -1.55 14.21 -5.53
N CYS A 146 -0.28 14.09 -5.91
CA CYS A 146 0.41 15.10 -6.72
C CYS A 146 -0.36 15.44 -8.00
N PHE A 147 -1.06 14.47 -8.59
CA PHE A 147 -1.77 14.59 -9.86
C PHE A 147 -3.30 14.61 -9.70
N LEU A 148 -3.84 14.27 -8.54
CA LEU A 148 -5.27 14.05 -8.35
C LEU A 148 -5.93 15.05 -7.40
N ALA A 149 -5.26 15.39 -6.29
CA ALA A 149 -5.93 16.03 -5.18
C ALA A 149 -6.37 17.45 -5.48
N ALA A 150 -5.46 18.31 -5.94
CA ALA A 150 -5.71 19.74 -6.16
C ALA A 150 -6.80 19.99 -7.22
N GLU A 151 -6.78 19.25 -8.33
CA GLU A 151 -7.75 19.37 -9.42
C GLU A 151 -9.17 18.99 -8.98
N ASN A 152 -9.27 18.13 -7.95
CA ASN A 152 -10.53 17.65 -7.41
C ASN A 152 -10.95 18.34 -6.10
N GLY A 153 -10.24 19.41 -5.69
CA GLY A 153 -10.57 20.20 -4.50
C GLY A 153 -10.36 19.46 -3.18
N TYR A 154 -9.40 18.53 -3.17
CA TYR A 154 -8.90 17.89 -1.96
C TYR A 154 -7.62 18.57 -1.49
N PRO A 155 -7.35 18.61 -0.18
CA PRO A 155 -6.07 19.08 0.33
C PRO A 155 -4.93 18.18 -0.19
N ALA A 156 -3.84 18.80 -0.57
CA ALA A 156 -2.64 18.14 -1.05
C ALA A 156 -1.42 18.71 -0.34
N MET A 157 -0.41 17.88 -0.17
CA MET A 157 0.91 18.32 0.26
C MET A 157 1.50 19.31 -0.76
N ASP A 158 2.26 20.28 -0.31
CA ASP A 158 3.06 21.15 -1.17
C ASP A 158 4.28 20.36 -1.69
N TYR A 159 4.12 19.70 -2.84
CA TYR A 159 5.17 18.86 -3.42
C TYR A 159 6.40 19.65 -3.84
N ASP A 160 6.24 20.89 -4.34
CA ASP A 160 7.37 21.74 -4.69
C ASP A 160 8.24 22.04 -3.48
N ARG A 161 7.61 22.42 -2.37
CA ARG A 161 8.29 22.62 -1.09
C ARG A 161 8.93 21.33 -0.59
N PHE A 162 8.22 20.23 -0.66
CA PHE A 162 8.73 18.92 -0.24
C PHE A 162 10.01 18.53 -1.00
N PHE A 163 10.00 18.64 -2.33
CA PHE A 163 11.19 18.36 -3.15
C PHE A 163 12.33 19.36 -2.91
N ALA A 164 12.01 20.63 -2.70
CA ALA A 164 13.02 21.64 -2.36
C ALA A 164 13.71 21.32 -1.03
N LEU A 165 12.95 20.94 0.00
CA LEU A 165 13.50 20.50 1.30
C LEU A 165 14.38 19.25 1.15
N MET A 166 13.98 18.26 0.35
CA MET A 166 14.79 17.06 0.13
C MET A 166 16.09 17.37 -0.60
N ARG A 167 16.07 18.24 -1.61
CA ARG A 167 17.29 18.70 -2.29
C ARG A 167 18.24 19.43 -1.35
N GLU A 168 17.72 20.28 -0.47
CA GLU A 168 18.51 21.00 0.51
C GLU A 168 19.13 20.09 1.55
N LYS A 169 18.33 19.16 2.11
CA LYS A 169 18.77 18.28 3.19
C LYS A 169 19.73 17.17 2.74
N VAL A 170 19.68 16.77 1.46
CA VAL A 170 20.51 15.71 0.86
C VAL A 170 21.43 16.31 -0.21
N ASP A 171 22.13 17.37 0.14
CA ASP A 171 22.98 18.19 -0.73
C ASP A 171 24.21 17.46 -1.32
N PHE A 172 24.58 16.32 -0.78
CA PHE A 172 25.66 15.45 -1.27
C PHE A 172 25.25 14.54 -2.42
N ALA A 173 23.97 14.49 -2.78
CA ALA A 173 23.43 13.70 -3.88
C ALA A 173 22.94 14.58 -5.03
N GLN A 174 23.08 14.08 -6.25
CA GLN A 174 22.43 14.68 -7.42
C GLN A 174 20.95 14.32 -7.39
N PHE A 175 20.07 15.32 -7.25
CA PHE A 175 18.64 15.11 -7.26
C PHE A 175 18.15 14.90 -8.70
N VAL A 176 17.40 13.82 -8.92
CA VAL A 176 16.75 13.51 -10.19
C VAL A 176 15.25 13.68 -10.01
N ASP A 177 14.71 14.71 -10.66
CA ASP A 177 13.27 14.97 -10.65
C ASP A 177 12.55 14.01 -11.59
N LEU A 178 11.58 13.28 -11.07
CA LEU A 178 10.80 12.29 -11.81
C LEU A 178 9.36 12.75 -12.08
N THR A 179 8.97 13.93 -11.62
CA THR A 179 7.59 14.40 -11.67
C THR A 179 7.06 14.46 -13.10
N ASP A 180 7.86 14.97 -14.03
CA ASP A 180 7.49 15.09 -15.45
C ASP A 180 7.41 13.73 -16.19
N THR A 181 7.91 12.67 -15.58
CA THR A 181 7.85 11.31 -16.16
C THR A 181 6.64 10.52 -15.70
N LEU A 182 5.86 11.09 -14.80
CA LEU A 182 4.71 10.45 -14.15
C LEU A 182 3.44 11.26 -14.42
N SER A 183 2.33 10.56 -14.38
CA SER A 183 0.99 11.14 -14.46
C SER A 183 0.05 10.32 -13.57
N LEU A 184 -1.21 10.72 -13.46
CA LEU A 184 -2.21 9.95 -12.71
C LEU A 184 -2.35 8.51 -13.26
N GLU A 185 -2.25 8.34 -14.58
CA GLU A 185 -2.33 7.05 -15.25
C GLU A 185 -1.13 6.13 -14.95
N SER A 186 -0.05 6.68 -14.42
CA SER A 186 1.09 5.89 -13.96
C SER A 186 0.81 5.09 -12.69
N TYR A 187 -0.33 5.31 -12.04
CA TYR A 187 -0.71 4.65 -10.79
C TYR A 187 -1.90 3.71 -10.95
N TYR A 188 -1.99 2.70 -10.09
CA TYR A 188 -3.20 1.90 -9.96
C TYR A 188 -4.34 2.74 -9.38
N ARG A 189 -5.57 2.49 -9.83
CA ARG A 189 -6.77 3.18 -9.35
C ARG A 189 -7.08 2.88 -7.90
N THR A 190 -6.90 1.61 -7.52
CA THR A 190 -7.32 1.08 -6.23
C THR A 190 -6.18 0.86 -5.23
N ASP A 191 -4.93 1.13 -5.66
CA ASP A 191 -3.72 0.90 -4.86
C ASP A 191 -2.84 2.16 -4.77
N LEU A 192 -1.89 2.15 -3.83
CA LEU A 192 -0.92 3.24 -3.66
C LEU A 192 0.22 3.19 -4.67
N HIS A 193 0.52 2.01 -5.21
CA HIS A 193 1.67 1.81 -6.07
C HIS A 193 1.45 2.35 -7.48
N TRP A 194 2.56 2.63 -8.14
CA TRP A 194 2.62 2.87 -9.57
C TRP A 194 2.53 1.55 -10.36
N ARG A 195 2.19 1.65 -11.63
CA ARG A 195 2.05 0.52 -12.56
C ARG A 195 3.40 0.27 -13.21
N GLN A 196 3.88 -0.98 -13.19
CA GLN A 196 5.21 -1.30 -13.72
C GLN A 196 5.33 -0.96 -15.22
N GLU A 197 4.31 -1.24 -16.00
CA GLU A 197 4.29 -0.97 -17.45
C GLU A 197 4.34 0.51 -17.79
N ALA A 198 4.02 1.38 -16.86
CA ALA A 198 4.08 2.84 -17.03
C ALA A 198 5.43 3.45 -16.63
N LEU A 199 6.39 2.67 -16.13
CA LEU A 199 7.62 3.19 -15.55
C LEU A 199 8.79 3.37 -16.53
N LEU A 200 8.65 3.00 -17.80
CA LEU A 200 9.75 3.12 -18.78
C LEU A 200 10.27 4.55 -18.92
N PRO A 201 9.42 5.61 -18.99
CA PRO A 201 9.92 7.00 -19.01
C PRO A 201 10.71 7.36 -17.76
N THR A 202 10.26 6.90 -16.60
CA THR A 202 10.93 7.12 -15.30
C THR A 202 12.29 6.41 -15.25
N ALA A 203 12.34 5.18 -15.70
CA ALA A 203 13.58 4.41 -15.79
C ALA A 203 14.58 5.06 -16.75
N GLN A 204 14.10 5.58 -17.90
CA GLN A 204 14.93 6.32 -18.85
C GLN A 204 15.49 7.60 -18.24
N ALA A 205 14.68 8.39 -17.54
CA ALA A 205 15.15 9.61 -16.88
C ALA A 205 16.24 9.33 -15.83
N LEU A 206 16.10 8.26 -15.06
CA LEU A 206 17.14 7.82 -14.12
C LEU A 206 18.41 7.39 -14.86
N ALA A 207 18.29 6.62 -15.93
CA ALA A 207 19.41 6.17 -16.74
C ALA A 207 20.16 7.36 -17.36
N ASP A 208 19.43 8.31 -17.94
CA ASP A 208 20.01 9.53 -18.54
C ASP A 208 20.78 10.36 -17.50
N ALA A 209 20.22 10.53 -16.29
CA ALA A 209 20.90 11.22 -15.19
C ALA A 209 22.20 10.50 -14.78
N MET A 210 22.25 9.19 -14.89
CA MET A 210 23.43 8.35 -14.60
C MET A 210 24.38 8.23 -15.79
N GLY A 211 24.07 8.83 -16.93
CA GLY A 211 24.87 8.73 -18.16
C GLY A 211 24.79 7.35 -18.83
N VAL A 212 23.71 6.62 -18.61
CA VAL A 212 23.45 5.29 -19.16
C VAL A 212 22.25 5.36 -20.11
N SER A 213 22.31 4.65 -21.23
CA SER A 213 21.20 4.55 -22.16
C SER A 213 20.48 3.21 -21.97
N LEU A 214 19.16 3.25 -21.80
CA LEU A 214 18.30 2.07 -21.87
C LEU A 214 17.93 1.86 -23.35
N SER A 215 18.44 0.80 -23.97
CA SER A 215 18.21 0.47 -25.38
C SER A 215 17.31 -0.75 -25.57
N GLU A 216 16.86 -1.34 -24.48
CA GLU A 216 16.06 -2.57 -24.51
C GLU A 216 14.58 -2.27 -24.79
N SER A 217 13.96 -3.09 -25.61
CA SER A 217 12.51 -3.16 -25.73
C SER A 217 11.95 -4.14 -24.72
N PHE A 218 10.73 -3.90 -24.29
CA PHE A 218 10.03 -4.74 -23.33
C PHE A 218 8.69 -5.18 -23.92
N ASP A 219 8.29 -6.40 -23.63
CA ASP A 219 6.96 -6.91 -23.89
C ASP A 219 6.12 -6.77 -22.62
N GLU A 220 4.89 -6.29 -22.78
CA GLU A 220 3.93 -6.18 -21.68
C GLU A 220 3.08 -7.45 -21.61
N VAL A 221 3.00 -8.04 -20.42
CA VAL A 221 2.14 -9.18 -20.12
C VAL A 221 1.12 -8.78 -19.10
N THR A 222 -0.15 -8.73 -19.47
CA THR A 222 -1.27 -8.42 -18.59
C THR A 222 -1.86 -9.71 -18.01
N LEU A 223 -2.10 -9.73 -16.68
CA LEU A 223 -2.77 -10.83 -16.01
C LEU A 223 -4.30 -10.70 -16.12
N ASP A 224 -4.99 -11.82 -16.32
CA ASP A 224 -6.46 -11.83 -16.46
C ASP A 224 -7.20 -11.59 -15.14
N ALA A 225 -6.55 -11.86 -13.99
CA ALA A 225 -7.16 -11.71 -12.68
C ALA A 225 -7.40 -10.22 -12.33
N PRO A 226 -8.55 -9.87 -11.73
CA PRO A 226 -8.81 -8.52 -11.26
C PRO A 226 -7.90 -8.19 -10.08
N PHE A 227 -7.33 -6.98 -10.08
CA PHE A 227 -6.52 -6.46 -8.99
C PHE A 227 -7.28 -5.41 -8.19
N TYR A 228 -7.52 -5.67 -6.92
CA TYR A 228 -8.09 -4.72 -5.98
C TYR A 228 -7.02 -4.29 -4.99
N GLY A 229 -6.58 -3.05 -5.07
CA GLY A 229 -5.54 -2.51 -4.20
C GLY A 229 -5.99 -2.23 -2.75
N VAL A 230 -5.04 -1.84 -1.93
CA VAL A 230 -5.24 -1.62 -0.48
C VAL A 230 -6.28 -0.55 -0.16
N TYR A 231 -6.47 0.44 -1.02
CA TYR A 231 -7.43 1.52 -0.78
C TYR A 231 -8.89 1.05 -0.83
N ARG A 232 -9.20 0.01 -1.63
CA ARG A 232 -10.53 -0.61 -1.60
C ARG A 232 -10.83 -1.19 -0.23
N GLY A 233 -9.89 -1.93 0.35
CA GLY A 233 -10.04 -2.51 1.68
C GLY A 233 -10.14 -1.46 2.78
N GLN A 234 -9.29 -0.44 2.75
CA GLN A 234 -9.26 0.62 3.75
C GLN A 234 -10.53 1.48 3.73
N SER A 235 -10.99 1.88 2.55
CA SER A 235 -12.19 2.70 2.40
C SER A 235 -13.49 1.91 2.53
N ALA A 236 -13.46 0.61 2.25
CA ALA A 236 -14.64 -0.25 2.07
C ALA A 236 -15.63 0.26 1.00
N LEU A 237 -15.22 1.17 0.12
CA LEU A 237 -16.01 1.64 -1.00
C LEU A 237 -15.92 0.65 -2.18
N PRO A 238 -17.01 0.41 -2.91
CA PRO A 238 -16.94 -0.37 -4.14
C PRO A 238 -16.12 0.37 -5.20
N MET A 239 -15.17 -0.33 -5.79
CA MET A 239 -14.25 0.20 -6.81
C MET A 239 -14.18 -0.75 -8.00
N VAL A 240 -13.93 -0.19 -9.19
CA VAL A 240 -13.59 -0.97 -10.37
C VAL A 240 -12.17 -1.51 -10.20
N PRO A 241 -11.94 -2.82 -10.40
CA PRO A 241 -10.61 -3.38 -10.26
C PRO A 241 -9.63 -2.84 -11.30
N ASP A 242 -8.38 -2.81 -10.93
CA ASP A 242 -7.26 -2.66 -11.85
C ASP A 242 -6.92 -4.00 -12.53
N LYS A 243 -5.98 -3.96 -13.45
CA LYS A 243 -5.29 -5.14 -13.98
C LYS A 243 -3.82 -5.02 -13.63
N LEU A 244 -3.22 -6.14 -13.23
CA LEU A 244 -1.76 -6.21 -13.09
C LEU A 244 -1.15 -6.53 -14.45
N ALA A 245 -0.10 -5.79 -14.80
CA ALA A 245 0.76 -6.09 -15.93
C ALA A 245 2.22 -6.07 -15.47
N TYR A 246 3.06 -6.80 -16.15
CA TYR A 246 4.50 -6.77 -15.93
C TYR A 246 5.24 -6.74 -17.27
N LEU A 247 6.43 -6.14 -17.24
CA LEU A 247 7.30 -6.05 -18.39
C LEU A 247 8.27 -7.23 -18.42
N THR A 248 8.51 -7.78 -19.60
CA THR A 248 9.50 -8.85 -19.78
C THR A 248 10.36 -8.61 -21.00
N ASN A 249 11.57 -9.14 -20.98
CA ASN A 249 12.47 -9.30 -22.09
C ASN A 249 13.58 -10.29 -21.72
N SER A 250 14.46 -10.61 -22.65
CA SER A 250 15.55 -11.56 -22.41
C SER A 250 16.52 -11.14 -21.28
N ALA A 251 16.67 -9.85 -21.03
CA ALA A 251 17.52 -9.34 -19.95
C ALA A 251 16.87 -9.57 -18.58
N LEU A 252 15.56 -9.30 -18.45
CA LEU A 252 14.80 -9.55 -17.22
C LEU A 252 14.63 -11.04 -16.92
N GLU A 253 14.41 -11.85 -17.94
CA GLU A 253 14.34 -13.32 -17.80
C GLU A 253 15.66 -13.92 -17.30
N GLY A 254 16.79 -13.28 -17.62
CA GLY A 254 18.10 -13.65 -17.11
C GLY A 254 18.37 -13.20 -15.67
N CYS A 255 17.52 -12.35 -15.09
CA CYS A 255 17.69 -11.85 -13.72
C CYS A 255 17.20 -12.85 -12.68
N ARG A 256 17.84 -12.81 -11.53
CA ARG A 256 17.42 -13.52 -10.32
C ARG A 256 17.52 -12.62 -9.10
N VAL A 257 16.71 -12.89 -8.11
CA VAL A 257 16.61 -12.10 -6.88
C VAL A 257 17.19 -12.92 -5.72
N TYR A 258 18.25 -12.46 -5.11
CA TYR A 258 18.76 -13.06 -3.86
C TYR A 258 18.04 -12.43 -2.68
N ASP A 259 17.35 -13.26 -1.90
CA ASP A 259 16.68 -12.86 -0.66
C ASP A 259 17.61 -13.10 0.52
N TYR A 260 18.02 -12.04 1.20
CA TYR A 260 18.92 -12.13 2.36
C TYR A 260 18.26 -12.73 3.61
N GLU A 261 16.92 -12.75 3.69
CA GLU A 261 16.22 -13.34 4.82
C GLU A 261 16.20 -14.87 4.73
N SER A 262 15.87 -15.41 3.57
CA SER A 262 15.83 -16.86 3.35
C SER A 262 17.19 -17.45 2.94
N GLY A 263 18.10 -16.63 2.38
CA GLY A 263 19.34 -17.08 1.78
C GLY A 263 19.15 -17.76 0.42
N GLU A 264 17.99 -17.60 -0.22
CA GLU A 264 17.62 -18.27 -1.45
C GLU A 264 17.56 -17.32 -2.64
N TYR A 265 17.65 -17.90 -3.86
CA TYR A 265 17.38 -17.19 -5.10
C TYR A 265 15.91 -17.37 -5.51
N LEU A 266 15.27 -16.25 -5.81
CA LEU A 266 13.89 -16.16 -6.24
C LEU A 266 13.81 -15.60 -7.68
N PRO A 267 12.72 -15.84 -8.42
CA PRO A 267 12.48 -15.17 -9.71
C PRO A 267 12.16 -13.68 -9.50
N VAL A 268 12.32 -12.88 -10.55
CA VAL A 268 11.89 -11.47 -10.56
C VAL A 268 10.37 -11.36 -10.41
N TYR A 269 9.64 -12.28 -11.03
CA TYR A 269 8.18 -12.36 -10.95
C TYR A 269 7.75 -13.72 -10.40
N THR A 270 7.02 -13.71 -9.29
CA THR A 270 6.45 -14.91 -8.65
C THR A 270 4.96 -14.98 -9.00
N LEU A 271 4.65 -15.45 -10.23
CA LEU A 271 3.31 -15.35 -10.82
C LEU A 271 2.22 -16.14 -10.08
N ASP A 272 2.56 -17.18 -9.36
CA ASP A 272 1.63 -17.93 -8.50
C ASP A 272 1.04 -17.08 -7.36
N LYS A 273 1.71 -16.01 -6.97
CA LYS A 273 1.18 -15.04 -6.00
C LYS A 273 0.05 -14.15 -6.55
N ALA A 274 -0.17 -14.13 -7.86
CA ALA A 274 -1.28 -13.37 -8.45
C ALA A 274 -2.67 -13.81 -7.95
N GLY A 275 -2.81 -15.05 -7.48
CA GLY A 275 -4.03 -15.56 -6.84
C GLY A 275 -4.06 -15.43 -5.33
N GLY A 276 -3.06 -14.82 -4.72
CA GLY A 276 -2.97 -14.62 -3.27
C GLY A 276 -3.78 -13.43 -2.75
N SER A 277 -3.68 -13.19 -1.45
CA SER A 277 -4.35 -12.06 -0.78
C SER A 277 -3.83 -10.70 -1.24
N ASP A 278 -2.55 -10.61 -1.61
CA ASP A 278 -1.95 -9.44 -2.25
C ASP A 278 -1.33 -9.81 -3.61
N PRO A 279 -2.08 -9.68 -4.70
CA PRO A 279 -1.55 -9.98 -6.04
C PRO A 279 -0.35 -9.13 -6.46
N TYR A 280 -0.13 -7.96 -5.85
CA TYR A 280 1.05 -7.13 -6.11
C TYR A 280 2.37 -7.81 -5.68
N GLU A 281 2.30 -8.82 -4.82
CA GLU A 281 3.47 -9.62 -4.43
C GLU A 281 4.09 -10.46 -5.56
N ILE A 282 3.53 -10.43 -6.77
CA ILE A 282 4.21 -11.00 -7.95
C ILE A 282 5.57 -10.33 -8.19
N PHE A 283 5.71 -9.05 -7.85
CA PHE A 283 6.94 -8.29 -8.03
C PHE A 283 7.95 -8.61 -6.92
N LEU A 284 9.13 -9.06 -7.31
CA LEU A 284 10.26 -9.36 -6.42
C LEU A 284 9.89 -10.30 -5.25
N SER A 285 8.90 -11.18 -5.45
CA SER A 285 8.40 -12.15 -4.45
C SER A 285 7.77 -11.52 -3.20
N GLY A 286 7.29 -10.27 -3.30
CA GLY A 286 6.56 -9.57 -2.25
C GLY A 286 7.45 -8.80 -1.27
N PRO A 287 6.91 -8.47 -0.07
CA PRO A 287 7.60 -7.64 0.90
C PRO A 287 8.78 -8.39 1.54
N LYS A 288 9.98 -7.98 1.20
CA LYS A 288 11.24 -8.49 1.73
C LYS A 288 12.07 -7.33 2.27
N SER A 289 12.83 -7.56 3.35
CA SER A 289 13.60 -6.50 3.99
C SER A 289 14.83 -6.10 3.18
N LEU A 290 15.51 -7.06 2.55
CA LEU A 290 16.73 -6.82 1.77
C LEU A 290 16.80 -7.81 0.61
N LEU A 291 16.84 -7.27 -0.60
CA LEU A 291 16.97 -8.02 -1.84
C LEU A 291 18.14 -7.53 -2.67
N ARG A 292 18.74 -8.43 -3.45
CA ARG A 292 19.71 -8.11 -4.48
C ARG A 292 19.29 -8.75 -5.81
N VAL A 293 19.07 -7.90 -6.81
CA VAL A 293 18.78 -8.37 -8.18
C VAL A 293 20.11 -8.50 -8.95
N GLU A 294 20.31 -9.64 -9.56
CA GLU A 294 21.49 -9.97 -10.33
C GLU A 294 21.11 -10.48 -11.73
N ASN A 295 21.87 -10.08 -12.73
CA ASN A 295 21.87 -10.76 -14.01
C ASN A 295 23.24 -11.40 -14.24
N PRO A 296 23.39 -12.71 -14.05
CA PRO A 296 24.67 -13.41 -14.24
C PRO A 296 25.17 -13.39 -15.71
N ASN A 297 24.29 -13.08 -16.66
CA ASN A 297 24.62 -12.99 -18.07
C ASN A 297 24.96 -11.56 -18.54
N ALA A 298 24.87 -10.57 -17.65
CA ALA A 298 25.20 -9.19 -18.00
C ALA A 298 26.71 -9.05 -18.25
N LYS A 299 27.06 -8.25 -19.27
CA LYS A 299 28.46 -7.95 -19.61
C LYS A 299 29.16 -7.12 -18.53
N THR A 300 28.42 -6.41 -17.72
CA THR A 300 28.88 -5.60 -16.60
C THR A 300 28.11 -6.03 -15.36
N ALA A 301 28.78 -6.26 -14.24
CA ALA A 301 28.10 -6.60 -13.00
C ALA A 301 27.30 -5.39 -12.51
N VAL A 302 25.98 -5.49 -12.54
CA VAL A 302 25.06 -4.54 -11.92
C VAL A 302 24.39 -5.24 -10.75
N SER A 303 24.45 -4.63 -9.58
CA SER A 303 23.75 -5.11 -8.40
C SER A 303 22.77 -4.04 -7.94
N TYR A 304 21.50 -4.42 -7.83
CA TYR A 304 20.45 -3.59 -7.25
C TYR A 304 20.11 -4.13 -5.85
N THR A 305 20.10 -3.25 -4.86
CA THR A 305 19.74 -3.60 -3.50
C THR A 305 18.49 -2.83 -3.10
N HIS A 306 17.45 -3.54 -2.72
CA HIS A 306 16.21 -2.97 -2.22
C HIS A 306 16.16 -3.13 -0.69
N LEU A 307 15.98 -2.01 0.01
CA LEU A 307 15.71 -1.96 1.44
C LEU A 307 14.28 -1.47 1.64
N ARG A 308 13.47 -2.27 2.29
CA ARG A 308 12.13 -1.84 2.71
C ARG A 308 12.19 -1.46 4.18
N ALA A 309 11.91 -0.20 4.49
CA ALA A 309 11.64 0.23 5.86
C ALA A 309 10.21 -0.18 6.24
N HIS A 310 10.07 -0.86 7.36
CA HIS A 310 8.79 -1.19 7.99
C HIS A 310 8.39 -0.12 9.00
#